data_8b25ec8713e2d7db47f0e2c7b1e4d99c
#
_entry.id   8b25ec8713e2d7db47f0e2c7b1e4d99c
#
_cell.length_a   1.000
_cell.length_b   1.000
_cell.length_c   1.000
_cell.angle_alpha   90.00
_cell.angle_beta   90.00
_cell.angle_gamma   90.00
#
_symmetry.space_group_name_H-M   'P 1'
#
loop_
_entity.id
_entity.type
_entity.pdbx_description
1 polymer ?
#
loop_
_entity_poly.entity_id
_entity_poly.type
_entity_poly.pdbx_seq_one_letter_code
_entity_poly.pdbx_strand_id
1 'polypeptide(L)'
;IQNTVNLVLRLVVRSPFIGFGAMIMAFTVSPDAAGVFVITIPALSLVIFGIMLAGIPLYRRVQGRLDRVLLLTRENLSGARVVRAFVHEDEAIREYTGATAELTRYQRLSGRISAMLNPLTYVIINLSILGIVYLGGVQVNVGNLQTGDVIALYNYMSQILVELIKLANFIILITKACACGSRINRVFDAPEGLPVKEATKEAAHNGVEFCNVSLRYHKNADPALSNISFTAAPGETVGVIGGTGSGKTSLINLIPRLYDASEGAVLVGGVDVRDQDPGALRAHIGVVPQKAELFAGTIRSNLLWGCESADEQTLQNALSTAQALGFVMEKTGALDAPVEQGGKNFSGGQRQRLCIARALVGEPQILILDDSASALDYATDASLRAALAALPHRPTTFIISQRAASVMHADRILVLEDGTLVGLGTHAQLLQSCPIYREIYDSQFGKEEVRANV
;
A
#
# COMPACT_ATOMS: atom_id res chain seq x y z
N ILE A 1 12.25 17.54 -0.61
CA ILE A 1 11.71 18.74 0.04
C ILE A 1 12.84 19.49 0.75
N GLN A 2 13.56 18.88 1.69
CA GLN A 2 14.64 19.54 2.46
C GLN A 2 15.69 20.22 1.57
N ASN A 3 16.20 19.51 0.54
CA ASN A 3 17.15 20.06 -0.41
C ASN A 3 16.56 21.26 -1.17
N THR A 4 15.27 21.24 -1.48
CA THR A 4 14.59 22.34 -2.17
C THR A 4 14.47 23.55 -1.26
N VAL A 5 14.07 23.39 -0.02
CA VAL A 5 13.97 24.48 0.97
C VAL A 5 15.33 25.16 1.15
N ASN A 6 16.40 24.38 1.35
CA ASN A 6 17.76 24.91 1.47
C ASN A 6 18.19 25.69 0.20
N LEU A 7 17.84 25.16 -0.97
CA LEU A 7 18.20 25.80 -2.23
C LEU A 7 17.36 27.06 -2.49
N VAL A 8 16.07 27.05 -2.11
CA VAL A 8 15.19 28.24 -2.15
C VAL A 8 15.80 29.38 -1.34
N LEU A 9 16.12 29.11 -0.07
CA LEU A 9 16.70 30.13 0.82
C LEU A 9 18.03 30.69 0.29
N ARG A 10 18.86 29.86 -0.35
CA ARG A 10 20.13 30.29 -0.92
C ARG A 10 20.02 30.99 -2.26
N LEU A 11 19.17 30.50 -3.16
CA LEU A 11 19.12 30.97 -4.55
C LEU A 11 18.09 32.06 -4.76
N VAL A 12 16.89 31.96 -4.19
CA VAL A 12 15.81 32.96 -4.41
C VAL A 12 16.18 34.32 -3.81
N VAL A 13 16.87 34.31 -2.67
CA VAL A 13 17.34 35.56 -2.06
C VAL A 13 18.56 36.10 -2.78
N ARG A 14 19.53 35.24 -3.13
CA ARG A 14 20.84 35.68 -3.66
C ARG A 14 20.85 35.97 -5.17
N SER A 15 20.27 35.09 -5.99
CA SER A 15 20.38 35.12 -7.45
C SER A 15 19.80 36.40 -8.10
N PRO A 16 18.58 36.86 -7.70
CA PRO A 16 18.06 38.14 -8.26
C PRO A 16 18.94 39.34 -7.91
N PHE A 17 19.43 39.39 -6.65
CA PHE A 17 20.30 40.52 -6.24
C PHE A 17 21.62 40.53 -7.01
N ILE A 18 22.23 39.40 -7.29
CA ILE A 18 23.44 39.34 -8.09
C ILE A 18 23.13 39.69 -9.56
N GLY A 19 22.08 39.16 -10.16
CA GLY A 19 21.72 39.41 -11.54
C GLY A 19 21.35 40.84 -11.79
N PHE A 20 20.39 41.39 -11.03
CA PHE A 20 19.98 42.78 -11.14
C PHE A 20 21.07 43.74 -10.65
N GLY A 21 21.79 43.40 -9.57
CA GLY A 21 22.91 44.19 -9.06
C GLY A 21 24.03 44.33 -10.10
N ALA A 22 24.43 43.22 -10.74
CA ALA A 22 25.44 43.26 -11.80
C ALA A 22 24.99 44.10 -13.00
N MET A 23 23.69 44.05 -13.36
CA MET A 23 23.13 44.89 -14.43
C MET A 23 23.15 46.39 -14.06
N ILE A 24 22.70 46.74 -12.84
CA ILE A 24 22.73 48.14 -12.37
C ILE A 24 24.17 48.65 -12.31
N MET A 25 25.10 47.86 -11.78
CA MET A 25 26.53 48.25 -11.72
C MET A 25 27.12 48.37 -13.13
N ALA A 26 26.74 47.57 -14.10
CA ALA A 26 27.18 47.73 -15.48
C ALA A 26 26.71 49.07 -16.08
N PHE A 27 25.49 49.50 -15.80
CA PHE A 27 24.97 50.81 -16.24
C PHE A 27 25.66 52.00 -15.55
N THR A 28 26.08 51.83 -14.29
CA THR A 28 26.83 52.89 -13.57
C THR A 28 28.26 53.05 -14.09
N VAL A 29 28.86 51.96 -14.61
CA VAL A 29 30.21 51.97 -15.19
C VAL A 29 30.19 52.61 -16.60
N SER A 30 29.32 52.14 -17.49
CA SER A 30 29.16 52.68 -18.85
C SER A 30 27.80 52.33 -19.42
N PRO A 31 26.91 53.32 -19.67
CA PRO A 31 25.61 53.10 -20.32
C PRO A 31 25.75 52.47 -21.73
N ASP A 32 26.73 52.89 -22.51
CA ASP A 32 26.94 52.40 -23.87
C ASP A 32 27.36 50.92 -23.90
N ALA A 33 28.31 50.56 -23.06
CA ALA A 33 28.73 49.13 -22.92
C ALA A 33 27.65 48.29 -22.25
N ALA A 34 26.84 48.87 -21.34
CA ALA A 34 25.72 48.21 -20.71
C ALA A 34 24.60 47.84 -21.70
N GLY A 35 24.49 48.52 -22.85
CA GLY A 35 23.57 48.15 -23.94
C GLY A 35 23.72 46.69 -24.42
N VAL A 36 24.92 46.13 -24.34
CA VAL A 36 25.19 44.72 -24.67
C VAL A 36 24.41 43.77 -23.73
N PHE A 37 24.29 44.12 -22.43
CA PHE A 37 23.54 43.30 -21.46
C PHE A 37 22.03 43.28 -21.76
N VAL A 38 21.48 44.40 -22.25
CA VAL A 38 20.07 44.51 -22.62
C VAL A 38 19.69 43.54 -23.74
N ILE A 39 20.62 43.22 -24.64
CA ILE A 39 20.41 42.28 -25.73
C ILE A 39 20.72 40.84 -25.25
N THR A 40 21.80 40.69 -24.50
CA THR A 40 22.30 39.37 -24.09
C THR A 40 21.38 38.66 -23.09
N ILE A 41 20.84 39.38 -22.10
CA ILE A 41 20.01 38.77 -21.06
C ILE A 41 18.70 38.18 -21.63
N PRO A 42 17.92 38.90 -22.47
CA PRO A 42 16.76 38.31 -23.14
C PRO A 42 17.12 37.16 -24.07
N ALA A 43 18.22 37.27 -24.84
CA ALA A 43 18.68 36.20 -25.72
C ALA A 43 19.03 34.90 -24.94
N LEU A 44 19.77 35.03 -23.83
CA LEU A 44 20.08 33.92 -22.94
C LEU A 44 18.81 33.35 -22.31
N SER A 45 17.91 34.21 -21.83
CA SER A 45 16.64 33.79 -21.25
C SER A 45 15.80 33.01 -22.26
N LEU A 46 15.69 33.48 -23.50
CA LEU A 46 14.96 32.79 -24.56
C LEU A 46 15.51 31.38 -24.81
N VAL A 47 16.83 31.24 -24.90
CA VAL A 47 17.47 29.93 -25.13
C VAL A 47 17.27 29.00 -23.93
N ILE A 48 17.53 29.48 -22.71
CA ILE A 48 17.44 28.67 -21.50
C ILE A 48 15.99 28.20 -21.26
N PHE A 49 15.04 29.13 -21.26
CA PHE A 49 13.63 28.81 -21.06
C PHE A 49 13.03 28.06 -22.25
N GLY A 50 13.46 28.34 -23.49
CA GLY A 50 13.03 27.60 -24.68
C GLY A 50 13.42 26.12 -24.60
N ILE A 51 14.69 25.84 -24.29
CA ILE A 51 15.18 24.43 -24.12
C ILE A 51 14.48 23.77 -22.93
N MET A 52 14.29 24.49 -21.83
CA MET A 52 13.60 23.95 -20.65
C MET A 52 12.14 23.57 -20.96
N LEU A 53 11.39 24.48 -21.60
CA LEU A 53 9.98 24.24 -21.96
C LEU A 53 9.84 23.10 -22.98
N ALA A 54 10.75 22.97 -23.93
CA ALA A 54 10.81 21.86 -24.87
C ALA A 54 11.20 20.52 -24.19
N GLY A 55 12.05 20.58 -23.16
CA GLY A 55 12.53 19.43 -22.41
C GLY A 55 11.48 18.80 -21.48
N ILE A 56 10.62 19.61 -20.85
CA ILE A 56 9.62 19.13 -19.87
C ILE A 56 8.71 18.03 -20.42
N PRO A 57 8.04 18.18 -21.59
CA PRO A 57 7.19 17.13 -22.13
C PRO A 57 7.95 15.87 -22.53
N LEU A 58 9.18 16.02 -23.02
CA LEU A 58 10.05 14.89 -23.34
C LEU A 58 10.45 14.12 -22.09
N TYR A 59 10.82 14.81 -21.03
CA TYR A 59 11.14 14.18 -19.75
C TYR A 59 9.96 13.39 -19.18
N ARG A 60 8.73 13.92 -19.28
CA ARG A 60 7.51 13.18 -18.89
C ARG A 60 7.33 11.91 -19.71
N ARG A 61 7.58 11.95 -21.02
CA ARG A 61 7.53 10.76 -21.88
C ARG A 61 8.60 9.75 -21.50
N VAL A 62 9.83 10.17 -21.23
CA VAL A 62 10.91 9.30 -20.74
C VAL A 62 10.48 8.60 -19.45
N GLN A 63 9.89 9.34 -18.50
CA GLN A 63 9.42 8.76 -17.24
C GLN A 63 8.33 7.70 -17.45
N GLY A 64 7.33 7.98 -18.29
CA GLY A 64 6.29 7.00 -18.60
C GLY A 64 6.82 5.73 -19.29
N ARG A 65 7.85 5.85 -20.16
CA ARG A 65 8.49 4.66 -20.76
C ARG A 65 9.37 3.90 -19.76
N LEU A 66 10.02 4.60 -18.84
CA LEU A 66 10.75 3.97 -17.74
C LEU A 66 9.82 3.16 -16.83
N ASP A 67 8.64 3.71 -16.49
CA ASP A 67 7.63 3.01 -15.69
C ASP A 67 7.16 1.71 -16.39
N ARG A 68 7.01 1.74 -17.73
CA ARG A 68 6.68 0.52 -18.51
C ARG A 68 7.78 -0.53 -18.42
N VAL A 69 9.06 -0.15 -18.57
CA VAL A 69 10.20 -1.08 -18.46
C VAL A 69 10.24 -1.68 -17.04
N LEU A 70 10.03 -0.86 -15.99
CA LEU A 70 9.99 -1.32 -14.61
C LEU A 70 8.82 -2.30 -14.36
N LEU A 71 7.66 -2.04 -14.96
CA LEU A 71 6.50 -2.95 -14.88
C LEU A 71 6.86 -4.30 -15.49
N LEU A 72 7.34 -4.33 -16.74
CA LEU A 72 7.76 -5.56 -17.43
C LEU A 72 8.86 -6.31 -16.66
N THR A 73 9.79 -5.59 -16.04
CA THR A 73 10.81 -6.20 -15.18
C THR A 73 10.19 -6.93 -14.00
N ARG A 74 9.23 -6.30 -13.30
CA ARG A 74 8.53 -6.92 -12.16
C ARG A 74 7.68 -8.11 -12.60
N GLU A 75 6.95 -7.98 -13.70
CA GLU A 75 6.14 -9.07 -14.26
C GLU A 75 7.01 -10.28 -14.64
N ASN A 76 8.13 -10.06 -15.32
CA ASN A 76 9.05 -11.12 -15.69
C ASN A 76 9.74 -11.79 -14.48
N LEU A 77 10.09 -11.02 -13.43
CA LEU A 77 10.68 -11.57 -12.21
C LEU A 77 9.66 -12.40 -11.41
N SER A 78 8.44 -11.89 -11.24
CA SER A 78 7.39 -12.61 -10.50
C SER A 78 6.80 -13.77 -11.30
N GLY A 79 6.66 -13.61 -12.61
CA GLY A 79 6.08 -14.58 -13.54
C GLY A 79 7.08 -15.53 -14.22
N ALA A 80 8.35 -15.54 -13.84
CA ALA A 80 9.40 -16.33 -14.54
C ALA A 80 9.07 -17.82 -14.69
N ARG A 81 8.40 -18.42 -13.69
CA ARG A 81 7.97 -19.82 -13.76
C ARG A 81 6.85 -20.04 -14.78
N VAL A 82 5.93 -19.07 -14.87
CA VAL A 82 4.81 -19.12 -15.82
C VAL A 82 5.33 -18.95 -17.25
N VAL A 83 6.19 -17.94 -17.50
CA VAL A 83 6.82 -17.70 -18.81
C VAL A 83 7.52 -18.95 -19.29
N ARG A 84 8.30 -19.63 -18.44
CA ARG A 84 8.98 -20.89 -18.77
C ARG A 84 8.03 -22.06 -18.98
N ALA A 85 6.99 -22.19 -18.13
CA ALA A 85 6.04 -23.29 -18.24
C ALA A 85 5.24 -23.26 -19.56
N PHE A 86 5.02 -22.06 -20.10
CA PHE A 86 4.30 -21.86 -21.37
C PHE A 86 5.21 -21.58 -22.58
N VAL A 87 6.53 -21.63 -22.38
CA VAL A 87 7.54 -21.42 -23.45
C VAL A 87 7.37 -20.07 -24.16
N HIS A 88 7.13 -19.00 -23.40
CA HIS A 88 6.95 -17.62 -23.89
C HIS A 88 8.18 -16.72 -23.69
N GLU A 89 9.38 -17.29 -23.50
CA GLU A 89 10.62 -16.52 -23.26
C GLU A 89 10.94 -15.56 -24.39
N ASP A 90 10.82 -16.01 -25.64
CA ASP A 90 11.12 -15.19 -26.82
C ASP A 90 10.18 -14.00 -26.98
N GLU A 91 8.92 -14.16 -26.59
CA GLU A 91 7.93 -13.09 -26.60
C GLU A 91 8.23 -12.06 -25.52
N ALA A 92 8.51 -12.52 -24.29
CA ALA A 92 8.91 -11.65 -23.17
C ALA A 92 10.20 -10.87 -23.47
N ILE A 93 11.19 -11.50 -24.12
CA ILE A 93 12.43 -10.84 -24.56
C ILE A 93 12.13 -9.78 -25.61
N ARG A 94 11.28 -10.08 -26.61
CA ARG A 94 10.90 -9.12 -27.66
C ARG A 94 10.18 -7.92 -27.08
N GLU A 95 9.21 -8.12 -26.17
CA GLU A 95 8.48 -7.04 -25.54
C GLU A 95 9.39 -6.15 -24.70
N TYR A 96 10.24 -6.76 -23.86
CA TYR A 96 11.20 -6.03 -23.03
C TYR A 96 12.20 -5.23 -23.86
N THR A 97 12.74 -5.85 -24.92
CA THR A 97 13.70 -5.20 -25.84
C THR A 97 13.04 -4.05 -26.58
N GLY A 98 11.79 -4.21 -27.03
CA GLY A 98 11.01 -3.16 -27.67
C GLY A 98 10.78 -1.97 -26.74
N ALA A 99 10.34 -2.23 -25.51
CA ALA A 99 10.12 -1.18 -24.50
C ALA A 99 11.41 -0.44 -24.15
N THR A 100 12.53 -1.16 -24.02
CA THR A 100 13.86 -0.58 -23.75
C THR A 100 14.38 0.25 -24.92
N ALA A 101 14.19 -0.21 -26.16
CA ALA A 101 14.55 0.55 -27.36
C ALA A 101 13.76 1.87 -27.46
N GLU A 102 12.46 1.82 -27.14
CA GLU A 102 11.61 3.01 -27.12
C GLU A 102 12.03 4.01 -26.03
N LEU A 103 12.31 3.54 -24.81
CA LEU A 103 12.90 4.33 -23.74
C LEU A 103 14.20 5.01 -24.19
N THR A 104 15.11 4.24 -24.77
CA THR A 104 16.39 4.73 -25.26
C THR A 104 16.22 5.82 -26.32
N ARG A 105 15.25 5.67 -27.24
CA ARG A 105 14.95 6.69 -28.25
C ARG A 105 14.54 8.02 -27.61
N TYR A 106 13.62 7.99 -26.63
CA TYR A 106 13.18 9.22 -25.95
C TYR A 106 14.28 9.81 -25.06
N GLN A 107 15.09 8.98 -24.39
CA GLN A 107 16.24 9.45 -23.60
C GLN A 107 17.28 10.16 -24.49
N ARG A 108 17.60 9.58 -25.66
CA ARG A 108 18.51 10.23 -26.63
C ARG A 108 17.98 11.54 -27.16
N LEU A 109 16.68 11.62 -27.46
CA LEU A 109 16.05 12.87 -27.92
C LEU A 109 16.09 13.94 -26.84
N SER A 110 15.68 13.59 -25.61
CA SER A 110 15.73 14.49 -24.44
C SER A 110 17.17 14.94 -24.15
N GLY A 111 18.12 13.99 -24.20
CA GLY A 111 19.53 14.29 -23.99
C GLY A 111 20.13 15.24 -25.04
N ARG A 112 19.79 15.05 -26.33
CA ARG A 112 20.23 15.95 -27.41
C ARG A 112 19.73 17.38 -27.22
N ILE A 113 18.44 17.56 -26.87
CA ILE A 113 17.87 18.89 -26.63
C ILE A 113 18.53 19.55 -25.41
N SER A 114 18.68 18.81 -24.32
CA SER A 114 19.36 19.32 -23.12
C SER A 114 20.83 19.64 -23.35
N ALA A 115 21.52 18.83 -24.16
CA ALA A 115 22.93 19.03 -24.49
C ALA A 115 23.18 20.30 -25.32
N MET A 116 22.18 20.82 -26.05
CA MET A 116 22.29 22.10 -26.81
C MET A 116 22.34 23.32 -25.89
N LEU A 117 21.99 23.18 -24.62
CA LEU A 117 21.97 24.32 -23.68
C LEU A 117 23.36 24.97 -23.56
N ASN A 118 24.38 24.18 -23.27
CA ASN A 118 25.73 24.70 -23.04
C ASN A 118 26.34 25.35 -24.31
N PRO A 119 26.35 24.69 -25.49
CA PRO A 119 26.92 25.30 -26.68
C PRO A 119 26.24 26.64 -27.04
N LEU A 120 24.90 26.68 -27.02
CA LEU A 120 24.15 27.91 -27.40
C LEU A 120 24.40 29.04 -26.41
N THR A 121 24.38 28.76 -25.11
CA THR A 121 24.66 29.76 -24.09
C THR A 121 26.10 30.26 -24.17
N TYR A 122 27.08 29.37 -24.40
CA TYR A 122 28.49 29.80 -24.60
C TYR A 122 28.70 30.64 -25.83
N VAL A 123 28.04 30.35 -26.96
CA VAL A 123 28.13 31.16 -28.17
C VAL A 123 27.61 32.59 -27.89
N ILE A 124 26.41 32.73 -27.30
CA ILE A 124 25.83 34.03 -26.99
C ILE A 124 26.75 34.81 -26.06
N ILE A 125 27.31 34.20 -25.02
CA ILE A 125 28.16 34.87 -24.06
C ILE A 125 29.47 35.31 -24.67
N ASN A 126 30.14 34.44 -25.40
CA ASN A 126 31.41 34.81 -26.03
C ASN A 126 31.23 35.95 -27.05
N LEU A 127 30.11 35.94 -27.81
CA LEU A 127 29.76 37.07 -28.66
C LEU A 127 29.52 38.35 -27.87
N SER A 128 28.83 38.24 -26.72
CA SER A 128 28.59 39.41 -25.85
C SER A 128 29.88 39.94 -25.22
N ILE A 129 30.77 39.04 -24.79
CA ILE A 129 32.10 39.39 -24.27
C ILE A 129 32.93 40.11 -25.34
N LEU A 130 32.92 39.60 -26.57
CA LEU A 130 33.59 40.26 -27.70
C LEU A 130 33.01 41.68 -27.92
N GLY A 131 31.67 41.84 -27.83
CA GLY A 131 31.00 43.12 -27.89
C GLY A 131 31.44 44.09 -26.78
N ILE A 132 31.50 43.60 -25.52
CA ILE A 132 31.95 44.39 -24.37
C ILE A 132 33.40 44.80 -24.51
N VAL A 133 34.30 43.88 -24.94
CA VAL A 133 35.72 44.17 -25.12
C VAL A 133 35.94 45.16 -26.25
N TYR A 134 35.20 45.02 -27.36
CA TYR A 134 35.30 45.91 -28.50
C TYR A 134 34.78 47.34 -28.14
N LEU A 135 33.56 47.45 -27.62
CA LEU A 135 32.99 48.76 -27.23
C LEU A 135 33.75 49.38 -26.06
N GLY A 136 34.13 48.57 -25.07
CA GLY A 136 34.95 49.03 -23.95
C GLY A 136 36.33 49.50 -24.38
N GLY A 137 36.99 48.79 -25.32
CA GLY A 137 38.27 49.19 -25.87
C GLY A 137 38.18 50.52 -26.65
N VAL A 138 37.11 50.73 -27.40
CA VAL A 138 36.86 52.03 -28.06
C VAL A 138 36.70 53.16 -27.03
N GLN A 139 35.92 52.93 -25.96
CA GLN A 139 35.69 53.91 -24.89
C GLN A 139 36.97 54.19 -24.07
N VAL A 140 37.83 53.17 -23.85
CA VAL A 140 39.15 53.35 -23.19
C VAL A 140 40.06 54.21 -24.08
N ASN A 141 40.05 53.97 -25.40
CA ASN A 141 40.88 54.79 -26.35
C ASN A 141 40.45 56.22 -26.44
N VAL A 142 39.16 56.52 -26.26
CA VAL A 142 38.60 57.89 -26.21
C VAL A 142 38.80 58.53 -24.83
N GLY A 143 39.26 57.78 -23.82
CA GLY A 143 39.52 58.27 -22.47
C GLY A 143 38.26 58.25 -21.53
N ASN A 144 37.14 57.69 -21.96
CA ASN A 144 35.89 57.68 -21.18
C ASN A 144 35.86 56.53 -20.14
N LEU A 145 36.64 55.48 -20.35
CA LEU A 145 36.71 54.33 -19.46
C LEU A 145 38.16 53.97 -19.13
N GLN A 146 38.35 53.32 -17.96
CA GLN A 146 39.63 52.69 -17.61
C GLN A 146 39.63 51.21 -18.03
N THR A 147 40.81 50.62 -18.21
CA THR A 147 40.95 49.20 -18.52
C THR A 147 40.31 48.32 -17.44
N GLY A 148 40.35 48.77 -16.18
CA GLY A 148 39.69 48.07 -15.04
C GLY A 148 38.18 47.97 -15.18
N ASP A 149 37.53 49.00 -15.78
CA ASP A 149 36.07 49.03 -15.99
C ASP A 149 35.64 47.99 -17.02
N VAL A 150 36.42 47.76 -18.06
CA VAL A 150 36.16 46.69 -19.05
C VAL A 150 36.24 45.31 -18.42
N ILE A 151 37.22 45.09 -17.54
CA ILE A 151 37.37 43.84 -16.79
C ILE A 151 36.19 43.65 -15.82
N ALA A 152 35.71 44.71 -15.16
CA ALA A 152 34.52 44.65 -14.31
C ALA A 152 33.26 44.27 -15.10
N LEU A 153 33.06 44.89 -16.28
CA LEU A 153 31.92 44.52 -17.15
C LEU A 153 31.97 43.06 -17.62
N TYR A 154 33.17 42.56 -17.98
CA TYR A 154 33.37 41.13 -18.29
C TYR A 154 32.96 40.22 -17.12
N ASN A 155 33.39 40.58 -15.89
CA ASN A 155 33.04 39.80 -14.71
C ASN A 155 31.53 39.80 -14.39
N TYR A 156 30.85 40.97 -14.56
CA TYR A 156 29.41 41.07 -14.40
C TYR A 156 28.66 40.21 -15.40
N MET A 157 29.07 40.20 -16.68
CA MET A 157 28.47 39.34 -17.71
C MET A 157 28.60 37.85 -17.34
N SER A 158 29.80 37.43 -16.92
CA SER A 158 30.05 36.06 -16.53
C SER A 158 29.21 35.63 -15.32
N GLN A 159 29.02 36.50 -14.32
CA GLN A 159 28.16 36.25 -13.16
C GLN A 159 26.68 36.12 -13.55
N ILE A 160 26.18 36.96 -14.43
CA ILE A 160 24.78 36.89 -14.88
C ILE A 160 24.48 35.52 -15.53
N LEU A 161 25.38 35.02 -16.37
CA LEU A 161 25.24 33.70 -16.96
C LEU A 161 25.06 32.61 -15.90
N VAL A 162 26.00 32.56 -14.94
CA VAL A 162 26.00 31.52 -13.90
C VAL A 162 24.68 31.58 -13.10
N GLU A 163 24.18 32.77 -12.81
CA GLU A 163 22.94 32.95 -12.06
C GLU A 163 21.70 32.57 -12.90
N LEU A 164 21.66 32.85 -14.21
CA LEU A 164 20.57 32.44 -15.10
C LEU A 164 20.49 30.89 -15.22
N ILE A 165 21.63 30.19 -15.33
CA ILE A 165 21.66 28.72 -15.37
C ILE A 165 21.17 28.15 -14.05
N LYS A 166 21.59 28.71 -12.90
CA LYS A 166 21.11 28.30 -11.59
C LYS A 166 19.60 28.48 -11.44
N LEU A 167 19.06 29.61 -11.93
CA LEU A 167 17.63 29.90 -11.88
C LEU A 167 16.81 28.91 -12.71
N ALA A 168 17.30 28.53 -13.90
CA ALA A 168 16.63 27.51 -14.73
C ALA A 168 16.57 26.14 -14.03
N ASN A 169 17.67 25.69 -13.44
CA ASN A 169 17.70 24.43 -12.67
C ASN A 169 16.80 24.48 -11.43
N PHE A 170 16.69 25.65 -10.81
CA PHE A 170 15.83 25.87 -9.65
C PHE A 170 14.34 25.69 -9.96
N ILE A 171 13.85 26.17 -11.12
CA ILE A 171 12.45 25.98 -11.54
C ILE A 171 12.10 24.50 -11.66
N ILE A 172 13.01 23.69 -12.23
CA ILE A 172 12.83 22.24 -12.33
C ILE A 172 12.72 21.62 -10.93
N LEU A 173 13.56 22.05 -10.00
CA LEU A 173 13.57 21.51 -8.63
C LEU A 173 12.30 21.87 -7.86
N ILE A 174 11.80 23.12 -7.98
CA ILE A 174 10.52 23.55 -7.38
C ILE A 174 9.37 22.68 -7.90
N THR A 175 9.30 22.47 -9.22
CA THR A 175 8.23 21.65 -9.82
C THR A 175 8.21 20.24 -9.23
N LYS A 176 9.39 19.62 -9.05
CA LYS A 176 9.49 18.30 -8.38
C LYS A 176 9.07 18.36 -6.91
N ALA A 177 9.47 19.39 -6.18
CA ALA A 177 9.12 19.54 -4.77
C ALA A 177 7.63 19.75 -4.55
N CYS A 178 6.97 20.55 -5.39
CA CYS A 178 5.51 20.75 -5.36
C CYS A 178 4.77 19.43 -5.63
N ALA A 179 5.23 18.63 -6.60
CA ALA A 179 4.66 17.31 -6.87
C ALA A 179 4.82 16.35 -5.69
N CYS A 180 5.98 16.34 -5.02
CA CYS A 180 6.19 15.58 -3.79
C CYS A 180 5.31 16.07 -2.63
N GLY A 181 5.20 17.39 -2.45
CA GLY A 181 4.33 17.99 -1.43
C GLY A 181 2.87 17.61 -1.62
N SER A 182 2.37 17.65 -2.85
CA SER A 182 0.99 17.23 -3.17
C SER A 182 0.74 15.75 -2.90
N ARG A 183 1.76 14.88 -3.05
CA ARG A 183 1.61 13.45 -2.68
C ARG A 183 1.56 13.26 -1.17
N ILE A 184 2.36 13.99 -0.43
CA ILE A 184 2.35 13.95 1.04
C ILE A 184 1.02 14.47 1.57
N ASN A 185 0.54 15.62 1.07
CA ASN A 185 -0.76 16.16 1.47
C ASN A 185 -1.90 15.17 1.22
N ARG A 186 -1.92 14.46 0.08
CA ARG A 186 -2.93 13.43 -0.17
C ARG A 186 -2.94 12.29 0.84
N VAL A 187 -1.79 12.00 1.47
CA VAL A 187 -1.72 11.01 2.57
C VAL A 187 -2.32 11.60 3.84
N PHE A 188 -2.00 12.86 4.15
CA PHE A 188 -2.58 13.56 5.32
C PHE A 188 -4.08 13.85 5.17
N ASP A 189 -4.53 14.11 3.95
CA ASP A 189 -5.94 14.37 3.63
C ASP A 189 -6.75 13.07 3.54
N ALA A 190 -6.11 11.90 3.58
CA ALA A 190 -6.82 10.63 3.60
C ALA A 190 -7.56 10.48 4.92
N PRO A 191 -8.85 10.08 4.89
CA PRO A 191 -9.63 9.91 6.11
C PRO A 191 -8.96 8.86 7.01
N GLU A 192 -8.84 9.19 8.30
CA GLU A 192 -8.29 8.31 9.33
C GLU A 192 -9.28 7.20 9.68
N GLY A 193 -9.36 6.17 8.83
CA GLY A 193 -10.18 4.99 9.11
C GLY A 193 -11.69 5.27 9.16
N LEU A 194 -12.41 4.43 9.89
CA LEU A 194 -13.85 4.59 10.10
C LEU A 194 -14.13 5.63 11.20
N PRO A 195 -15.17 6.47 11.06
CA PRO A 195 -15.47 7.50 12.05
C PRO A 195 -15.81 6.87 13.41
N VAL A 196 -15.14 7.35 14.47
CA VAL A 196 -15.37 6.93 15.85
C VAL A 196 -16.26 7.98 16.51
N LYS A 197 -17.32 7.55 17.19
CA LYS A 197 -18.18 8.45 17.97
C LYS A 197 -17.49 8.80 19.29
N GLU A 198 -17.69 10.03 19.78
CA GLU A 198 -17.11 10.51 21.05
C GLU A 198 -17.62 9.74 22.28
N ALA A 199 -18.88 9.29 22.25
CA ALA A 199 -19.47 8.50 23.32
C ALA A 199 -19.50 7.02 22.94
N THR A 200 -18.61 6.23 23.52
CA THR A 200 -18.55 4.78 23.33
C THR A 200 -19.32 4.06 24.43
N LYS A 201 -19.96 2.94 24.07
CA LYS A 201 -20.66 2.06 25.01
C LYS A 201 -19.85 0.77 25.14
N GLU A 202 -19.88 0.20 26.34
CA GLU A 202 -19.24 -1.11 26.58
C GLU A 202 -20.23 -2.24 26.28
N ALA A 203 -19.69 -3.34 25.73
CA ALA A 203 -20.45 -4.55 25.44
C ALA A 203 -20.80 -5.28 26.76
N ALA A 204 -22.04 -5.74 26.87
CA ALA A 204 -22.52 -6.45 28.07
C ALA A 204 -22.19 -7.96 28.05
N HIS A 205 -21.96 -8.54 26.88
CA HIS A 205 -21.68 -9.97 26.67
C HIS A 205 -20.99 -10.20 25.31
N ASN A 206 -20.61 -11.44 25.01
CA ASN A 206 -19.90 -11.81 23.76
C ASN A 206 -20.82 -12.39 22.66
N GLY A 207 -22.14 -12.16 22.73
CA GLY A 207 -23.06 -12.50 21.64
C GLY A 207 -22.95 -11.56 20.47
N VAL A 208 -23.27 -12.03 19.28
CA VAL A 208 -23.23 -11.26 18.03
C VAL A 208 -24.58 -11.31 17.34
N GLU A 209 -25.10 -10.14 16.94
CA GLU A 209 -26.39 -10.03 16.25
C GLU A 209 -26.26 -9.19 14.99
N PHE A 210 -26.85 -9.68 13.91
CA PHE A 210 -26.97 -8.98 12.63
C PHE A 210 -28.45 -8.63 12.42
N CYS A 211 -28.75 -7.33 12.26
CA CYS A 211 -30.08 -6.79 12.09
C CYS A 211 -30.23 -6.18 10.71
N ASN A 212 -30.81 -6.90 9.75
CA ASN A 212 -31.06 -6.46 8.36
C ASN A 212 -29.81 -5.84 7.69
N VAL A 213 -28.67 -6.51 7.82
CA VAL A 213 -27.37 -5.99 7.40
C VAL A 213 -27.18 -6.15 5.90
N SER A 214 -26.88 -5.04 5.23
CA SER A 214 -26.39 -5.01 3.85
C SER A 214 -25.02 -4.34 3.78
N LEU A 215 -24.13 -4.83 2.89
CA LEU A 215 -22.80 -4.26 2.69
C LEU A 215 -22.52 -4.03 1.21
N ARG A 216 -22.09 -2.80 0.88
CA ARG A 216 -21.53 -2.42 -0.42
C ARG A 216 -20.14 -1.82 -0.21
N TYR A 217 -19.13 -2.35 -0.87
CA TYR A 217 -17.77 -1.79 -0.78
C TYR A 217 -17.61 -0.43 -1.47
N HIS A 218 -18.45 -0.16 -2.48
CA HIS A 218 -18.52 1.13 -3.18
C HIS A 218 -19.99 1.48 -3.45
N LYS A 219 -20.32 2.78 -3.49
CA LYS A 219 -21.70 3.27 -3.67
C LYS A 219 -22.39 2.73 -4.93
N ASN A 220 -21.64 2.43 -5.99
CA ASN A 220 -22.17 1.98 -7.28
C ASN A 220 -21.90 0.49 -7.54
N ALA A 221 -21.39 -0.26 -6.56
CA ALA A 221 -21.16 -1.70 -6.70
C ALA A 221 -22.39 -2.50 -6.27
N ASP A 222 -22.51 -3.71 -6.80
CA ASP A 222 -23.50 -4.67 -6.31
C ASP A 222 -23.26 -4.98 -4.83
N PRO A 223 -24.30 -5.27 -4.05
CA PRO A 223 -24.17 -5.57 -2.64
C PRO A 223 -23.39 -6.88 -2.45
N ALA A 224 -22.35 -6.84 -1.62
CA ALA A 224 -21.62 -8.04 -1.20
C ALA A 224 -22.41 -8.84 -0.15
N LEU A 225 -23.32 -8.17 0.59
CA LEU A 225 -24.29 -8.76 1.50
C LEU A 225 -25.60 -8.02 1.37
N SER A 226 -26.74 -8.75 1.45
CA SER A 226 -28.08 -8.22 1.32
C SER A 226 -28.99 -8.76 2.42
N ASN A 227 -29.48 -7.85 3.27
CA ASN A 227 -30.51 -8.11 4.27
C ASN A 227 -30.23 -9.35 5.17
N ILE A 228 -29.02 -9.45 5.70
CA ILE A 228 -28.60 -10.55 6.57
C ILE A 228 -29.11 -10.29 8.00
N SER A 229 -29.83 -11.25 8.57
CA SER A 229 -30.31 -11.22 9.96
C SER A 229 -30.10 -12.57 10.63
N PHE A 230 -29.35 -12.60 11.73
CA PHE A 230 -29.18 -13.76 12.60
C PHE A 230 -28.62 -13.33 13.96
N THR A 231 -28.68 -14.22 14.94
CA THR A 231 -28.10 -14.00 16.28
C THR A 231 -27.22 -15.20 16.63
N ALA A 232 -26.01 -14.95 17.13
CA ALA A 232 -25.13 -15.93 17.73
C ALA A 232 -25.09 -15.71 19.25
N ALA A 233 -25.46 -16.71 20.01
CA ALA A 233 -25.45 -16.64 21.48
C ALA A 233 -24.02 -16.66 22.04
N PRO A 234 -23.76 -16.13 23.24
CA PRO A 234 -22.48 -16.27 23.92
C PRO A 234 -22.01 -17.72 24.01
N GLY A 235 -20.77 -18.01 23.55
CA GLY A 235 -20.19 -19.35 23.56
C GLY A 235 -20.72 -20.32 22.49
N GLU A 236 -21.59 -19.85 21.58
CA GLU A 236 -22.10 -20.63 20.45
C GLU A 236 -21.04 -20.76 19.34
N THR A 237 -20.96 -21.93 18.73
CA THR A 237 -20.16 -22.15 17.54
C THR A 237 -21.03 -22.03 16.28
N VAL A 238 -20.73 -21.04 15.44
CA VAL A 238 -21.47 -20.73 14.23
C VAL A 238 -20.62 -21.09 13.00
N GLY A 239 -21.09 -22.03 12.21
CA GLY A 239 -20.49 -22.36 10.91
C GLY A 239 -21.03 -21.43 9.82
N VAL A 240 -20.17 -20.93 8.93
CA VAL A 240 -20.57 -20.14 7.76
C VAL A 240 -20.06 -20.84 6.50
N ILE A 241 -21.00 -21.30 5.67
CA ILE A 241 -20.71 -22.06 4.44
C ILE A 241 -21.36 -21.41 3.21
N GLY A 242 -20.78 -21.66 2.05
CA GLY A 242 -21.26 -21.16 0.76
C GLY A 242 -20.17 -21.19 -0.29
N GLY A 243 -20.50 -20.95 -1.55
CA GLY A 243 -19.57 -20.91 -2.68
C GLY A 243 -18.53 -19.79 -2.56
N THR A 244 -17.56 -19.81 -3.47
CA THR A 244 -16.61 -18.68 -3.63
C THR A 244 -17.38 -17.43 -4.04
N GLY A 245 -17.12 -16.30 -3.38
CA GLY A 245 -17.82 -15.03 -3.67
C GLY A 245 -19.17 -14.86 -2.96
N SER A 246 -19.66 -15.84 -2.19
CA SER A 246 -20.97 -15.77 -1.51
C SER A 246 -21.05 -14.74 -0.36
N GLY A 247 -19.99 -13.99 -0.06
CA GLY A 247 -19.99 -12.94 0.98
C GLY A 247 -19.50 -13.38 2.36
N LYS A 248 -18.99 -14.61 2.56
CA LYS A 248 -18.55 -15.12 3.87
C LYS A 248 -17.53 -14.24 4.58
N THR A 249 -16.44 -13.92 3.91
CA THR A 249 -15.40 -13.02 4.46
C THR A 249 -15.92 -11.60 4.68
N SER A 250 -16.85 -11.13 3.84
CA SER A 250 -17.50 -9.83 4.02
C SER A 250 -18.34 -9.80 5.30
N LEU A 251 -19.08 -10.88 5.58
CA LEU A 251 -19.91 -11.01 6.78
C LEU A 251 -19.04 -10.89 8.06
N ILE A 252 -17.99 -11.70 8.16
CA ILE A 252 -17.18 -11.74 9.38
C ILE A 252 -16.34 -10.47 9.59
N ASN A 253 -15.97 -9.77 8.54
CA ASN A 253 -15.22 -8.52 8.63
C ASN A 253 -16.03 -7.36 9.24
N LEU A 254 -17.36 -7.48 9.31
CA LEU A 254 -18.22 -6.52 9.99
C LEU A 254 -18.17 -6.67 11.51
N ILE A 255 -17.89 -7.87 12.05
CA ILE A 255 -17.84 -8.11 13.51
C ILE A 255 -16.70 -7.31 14.16
N PRO A 256 -15.42 -7.36 13.71
CA PRO A 256 -14.35 -6.51 14.23
C PRO A 256 -14.40 -5.08 13.68
N ARG A 257 -15.47 -4.70 13.00
CA ARG A 257 -15.64 -3.40 12.36
C ARG A 257 -14.43 -3.04 11.47
N LEU A 258 -14.04 -3.93 10.56
CA LEU A 258 -13.10 -3.60 9.48
C LEU A 258 -13.81 -2.80 8.37
N TYR A 259 -15.13 -2.94 8.27
CA TYR A 259 -16.04 -2.17 7.44
C TYR A 259 -17.28 -1.83 8.23
N ASP A 260 -17.95 -0.73 7.93
CA ASP A 260 -19.28 -0.43 8.45
C ASP A 260 -20.35 -1.00 7.52
N ALA A 261 -21.44 -1.52 8.08
CA ALA A 261 -22.61 -1.92 7.31
C ALA A 261 -23.18 -0.72 6.55
N SER A 262 -23.54 -0.93 5.27
CA SER A 262 -24.19 0.11 4.46
C SER A 262 -25.62 0.36 4.91
N GLU A 263 -26.32 -0.70 5.35
CA GLU A 263 -27.66 -0.68 5.90
C GLU A 263 -27.76 -1.68 7.06
N GLY A 264 -28.65 -1.44 8.00
CA GLY A 264 -28.81 -2.28 9.18
C GLY A 264 -27.78 -2.00 10.28
N ALA A 265 -27.64 -2.94 11.21
CA ALA A 265 -26.73 -2.85 12.36
C ALA A 265 -26.11 -4.20 12.70
N VAL A 266 -24.85 -4.18 13.10
CA VAL A 266 -24.14 -5.32 13.71
C VAL A 266 -23.94 -4.99 15.18
N LEU A 267 -24.46 -5.84 16.05
CA LEU A 267 -24.37 -5.69 17.49
C LEU A 267 -23.39 -6.72 18.05
N VAL A 268 -22.47 -6.28 18.88
CA VAL A 268 -21.59 -7.14 19.68
C VAL A 268 -21.87 -6.82 21.14
N GLY A 269 -22.27 -7.83 21.90
CA GLY A 269 -22.68 -7.65 23.28
C GLY A 269 -23.90 -6.74 23.47
N GLY A 270 -24.81 -6.73 22.49
CA GLY A 270 -26.02 -5.89 22.51
C GLY A 270 -25.76 -4.42 22.11
N VAL A 271 -24.53 -4.04 21.76
CA VAL A 271 -24.15 -2.67 21.37
C VAL A 271 -23.70 -2.67 19.91
N ASP A 272 -24.21 -1.70 19.13
CA ASP A 272 -23.76 -1.52 17.74
C ASP A 272 -22.24 -1.29 17.68
N VAL A 273 -21.56 -2.01 16.81
CA VAL A 273 -20.10 -1.89 16.64
C VAL A 273 -19.67 -0.45 16.27
N ARG A 274 -20.58 0.34 15.70
CA ARG A 274 -20.34 1.76 15.38
C ARG A 274 -20.33 2.66 16.61
N ASP A 275 -20.92 2.20 17.72
CA ASP A 275 -21.01 2.93 18.99
C ASP A 275 -19.97 2.44 20.02
N GLN A 276 -19.11 1.49 19.64
CA GLN A 276 -18.03 0.97 20.47
C GLN A 276 -16.68 1.58 20.07
N ASP A 277 -15.75 1.68 21.02
CA ASP A 277 -14.36 1.97 20.70
C ASP A 277 -13.75 0.82 19.89
N PRO A 278 -13.20 1.07 18.67
CA PRO A 278 -12.64 0.01 17.86
C PRO A 278 -11.49 -0.74 18.51
N GLY A 279 -10.70 -0.09 19.38
CA GLY A 279 -9.62 -0.72 20.13
C GLY A 279 -10.17 -1.70 21.16
N ALA A 280 -11.14 -1.28 21.98
CA ALA A 280 -11.79 -2.12 22.96
C ALA A 280 -12.55 -3.28 22.32
N LEU A 281 -13.32 -3.03 21.23
CA LEU A 281 -14.01 -4.08 20.48
C LEU A 281 -13.03 -5.16 19.98
N ARG A 282 -11.96 -4.75 19.32
CA ARG A 282 -10.99 -5.69 18.71
C ARG A 282 -10.14 -6.42 19.75
N ALA A 283 -9.93 -5.85 20.92
CA ALA A 283 -9.21 -6.52 22.01
C ALA A 283 -9.91 -7.81 22.48
N HIS A 284 -11.23 -7.92 22.29
CA HIS A 284 -12.02 -9.09 22.65
C HIS A 284 -12.26 -10.06 21.47
N ILE A 285 -11.72 -9.77 20.28
CA ILE A 285 -11.96 -10.54 19.06
C ILE A 285 -10.63 -11.13 18.54
N GLY A 286 -10.51 -12.45 18.54
CA GLY A 286 -9.43 -13.15 17.85
C GLY A 286 -9.79 -13.41 16.40
N VAL A 287 -8.98 -12.97 15.46
CA VAL A 287 -9.21 -13.19 14.02
C VAL A 287 -8.07 -13.98 13.40
N VAL A 288 -8.39 -15.08 12.76
CA VAL A 288 -7.48 -15.87 11.94
C VAL A 288 -7.88 -15.69 10.48
N PRO A 289 -7.11 -14.92 9.70
CA PRO A 289 -7.46 -14.64 8.30
C PRO A 289 -7.22 -15.86 7.42
N GLN A 290 -7.90 -15.94 6.29
CA GLN A 290 -7.77 -16.98 5.27
C GLN A 290 -6.31 -17.20 4.84
N LYS A 291 -5.56 -16.12 4.64
CA LYS A 291 -4.13 -16.18 4.34
C LYS A 291 -3.31 -16.07 5.62
N ALA A 292 -2.67 -17.17 6.01
CA ALA A 292 -1.79 -17.18 7.17
C ALA A 292 -0.54 -16.32 6.91
N GLU A 293 -0.48 -15.16 7.55
CA GLU A 293 0.66 -14.23 7.46
C GLU A 293 1.37 -14.09 8.80
N LEU A 294 2.69 -14.34 8.76
CA LEU A 294 3.58 -14.13 9.89
C LEU A 294 4.54 -12.99 9.59
N PHE A 295 4.86 -12.22 10.61
CA PHE A 295 5.81 -11.12 10.52
C PHE A 295 7.24 -11.60 10.76
N ALA A 296 8.21 -10.98 10.09
CA ALA A 296 9.62 -11.26 10.33
C ALA A 296 9.98 -10.93 11.80
N GLY A 297 10.71 -11.84 12.43
CA GLY A 297 11.06 -11.75 13.85
C GLY A 297 11.22 -13.13 14.47
N THR A 298 10.56 -13.40 15.60
CA THR A 298 10.54 -14.70 16.27
C THR A 298 9.11 -15.23 16.37
N ILE A 299 8.94 -16.51 16.71
CA ILE A 299 7.62 -17.08 17.04
C ILE A 299 7.00 -16.30 18.20
N ARG A 300 7.76 -16.06 19.28
CA ARG A 300 7.34 -15.26 20.43
C ARG A 300 6.81 -13.89 20.01
N SER A 301 7.57 -13.15 19.21
CA SER A 301 7.14 -11.81 18.75
C SER A 301 5.86 -11.84 17.94
N ASN A 302 5.62 -12.89 17.17
CA ASN A 302 4.36 -13.07 16.43
C ASN A 302 3.17 -13.41 17.35
N LEU A 303 3.39 -14.20 18.39
CA LEU A 303 2.33 -14.58 19.34
C LEU A 303 1.92 -13.40 20.22
N LEU A 304 2.89 -12.58 20.66
CA LEU A 304 2.64 -11.38 21.47
C LEU A 304 1.80 -10.30 20.76
N TRP A 305 1.58 -10.41 19.45
CA TRP A 305 0.59 -9.57 18.77
C TRP A 305 -0.85 -9.82 19.26
N GLY A 306 -1.13 -11.02 19.80
CA GLY A 306 -2.43 -11.32 20.40
C GLY A 306 -2.62 -10.67 21.78
N CYS A 307 -1.54 -10.62 22.57
CA CYS A 307 -1.49 -9.92 23.86
C CYS A 307 -0.03 -9.64 24.22
N GLU A 308 0.34 -8.37 24.28
CA GLU A 308 1.74 -7.94 24.50
C GLU A 308 2.28 -8.35 25.89
N SER A 309 1.39 -8.41 26.89
CA SER A 309 1.73 -8.75 28.28
C SER A 309 1.62 -10.24 28.62
N ALA A 310 1.37 -11.11 27.60
CA ALA A 310 1.21 -12.55 27.83
C ALA A 310 2.51 -13.18 28.37
N ASP A 311 2.39 -13.99 29.42
CA ASP A 311 3.48 -14.78 29.95
C ASP A 311 3.78 -16.02 29.11
N GLU A 312 4.88 -16.69 29.41
CA GLU A 312 5.32 -17.86 28.65
C GLU A 312 4.33 -19.02 28.73
N GLN A 313 3.65 -19.18 29.88
CA GLN A 313 2.65 -20.22 30.06
C GLN A 313 1.43 -20.01 29.18
N THR A 314 0.96 -18.76 29.07
CA THR A 314 -0.12 -18.35 28.17
C THR A 314 0.23 -18.63 26.70
N LEU A 315 1.46 -18.31 26.28
CA LEU A 315 1.94 -18.61 24.92
C LEU A 315 1.97 -20.13 24.67
N GLN A 316 2.45 -20.92 25.61
CA GLN A 316 2.49 -22.39 25.48
C GLN A 316 1.08 -23.00 25.46
N ASN A 317 0.15 -22.50 26.27
CA ASN A 317 -1.24 -22.93 26.28
C ASN A 317 -1.92 -22.64 24.93
N ALA A 318 -1.73 -21.44 24.38
CA ALA A 318 -2.25 -21.08 23.07
C ALA A 318 -1.66 -21.94 21.95
N LEU A 319 -0.36 -22.24 21.99
CA LEU A 319 0.30 -23.16 21.06
C LEU A 319 -0.22 -24.59 21.19
N SER A 320 -0.45 -25.06 22.42
CA SER A 320 -1.02 -26.38 22.67
C SER A 320 -2.43 -26.52 22.10
N THR A 321 -3.30 -25.53 22.38
CA THR A 321 -4.66 -25.47 21.84
C THR A 321 -4.66 -25.46 20.31
N ALA A 322 -3.75 -24.65 19.69
CA ALA A 322 -3.58 -24.57 18.24
C ALA A 322 -2.84 -25.77 17.62
N GLN A 323 -2.54 -26.81 18.38
CA GLN A 323 -1.80 -28.01 17.94
C GLN A 323 -0.40 -27.65 17.36
N ALA A 324 0.22 -26.59 17.87
CA ALA A 324 1.48 -26.05 17.37
C ALA A 324 2.67 -26.29 18.31
N LEU A 325 2.44 -26.61 19.58
CA LEU A 325 3.48 -26.70 20.62
C LEU A 325 4.58 -27.69 20.23
N GLY A 326 4.23 -28.88 19.74
CA GLY A 326 5.19 -29.94 19.40
C GLY A 326 6.25 -29.45 18.41
N PHE A 327 5.84 -28.98 17.22
CA PHE A 327 6.81 -28.56 16.20
C PHE A 327 7.55 -27.27 16.58
N VAL A 328 6.98 -26.42 17.45
CA VAL A 328 7.65 -25.21 17.92
C VAL A 328 8.79 -25.58 18.88
N MET A 329 8.54 -26.50 19.80
CA MET A 329 9.55 -26.94 20.78
C MET A 329 10.69 -27.76 20.15
N GLU A 330 10.45 -28.41 19.01
CA GLU A 330 11.48 -29.13 18.23
C GLU A 330 12.41 -28.16 17.46
N LYS A 331 12.01 -26.89 17.25
CA LYS A 331 12.87 -25.91 16.56
C LYS A 331 13.98 -25.40 17.46
N THR A 332 15.17 -25.18 16.89
CA THR A 332 16.27 -24.52 17.56
C THR A 332 15.85 -23.12 18.00
N GLY A 333 15.84 -22.87 19.31
CA GLY A 333 15.36 -21.62 19.91
C GLY A 333 13.88 -21.64 20.31
N ALA A 334 13.12 -22.71 20.04
CA ALA A 334 11.71 -22.89 20.43
C ALA A 334 10.86 -21.63 20.14
N LEU A 335 10.37 -20.94 21.16
CA LEU A 335 9.62 -19.69 21.02
C LEU A 335 10.44 -18.56 20.37
N ASP A 336 11.75 -18.56 20.53
CA ASP A 336 12.63 -17.54 19.96
C ASP A 336 13.21 -17.96 18.60
N ALA A 337 12.72 -19.07 18.00
CA ALA A 337 13.07 -19.48 16.66
C ALA A 337 12.69 -18.39 15.63
N PRO A 338 13.56 -18.13 14.63
CA PRO A 338 13.36 -17.06 13.68
C PRO A 338 12.19 -17.35 12.73
N VAL A 339 11.42 -16.29 12.43
CA VAL A 339 10.36 -16.25 11.43
C VAL A 339 10.79 -15.33 10.29
N GLU A 340 10.91 -15.86 9.08
CA GLU A 340 11.16 -15.05 7.89
C GLU A 340 9.91 -14.27 7.45
N GLN A 341 10.09 -13.25 6.62
CA GLN A 341 8.98 -12.44 6.07
C GLN A 341 7.92 -13.33 5.41
N GLY A 342 6.69 -13.23 5.89
CA GLY A 342 5.57 -14.05 5.46
C GLY A 342 5.63 -15.51 5.94
N GLY A 343 6.53 -15.84 6.87
CA GLY A 343 6.70 -17.19 7.42
C GLY A 343 7.16 -18.22 6.38
N LYS A 344 7.99 -17.85 5.41
CA LYS A 344 8.43 -18.70 4.30
C LYS A 344 9.19 -19.95 4.74
N ASN A 345 9.79 -19.90 5.91
CA ASN A 345 10.49 -21.02 6.55
C ASN A 345 9.59 -21.99 7.32
N PHE A 346 8.24 -21.84 7.21
CA PHE A 346 7.24 -22.74 7.77
C PHE A 346 6.36 -23.33 6.66
N SER A 347 5.85 -24.55 6.87
CA SER A 347 4.82 -25.13 5.99
C SER A 347 3.49 -24.37 6.10
N GLY A 348 2.57 -24.56 5.14
CA GLY A 348 1.26 -23.91 5.16
C GLY A 348 0.50 -24.18 6.46
N GLY A 349 0.41 -25.45 6.86
CA GLY A 349 -0.26 -25.85 8.10
C GLY A 349 0.43 -25.36 9.37
N GLN A 350 1.78 -25.27 9.39
CA GLN A 350 2.51 -24.67 10.51
C GLN A 350 2.21 -23.19 10.65
N ARG A 351 2.22 -22.43 9.54
CA ARG A 351 1.86 -21.00 9.54
C ARG A 351 0.44 -20.81 10.06
N GLN A 352 -0.51 -21.62 9.57
CA GLN A 352 -1.91 -21.55 9.98
C GLN A 352 -2.06 -21.76 11.48
N ARG A 353 -1.44 -22.81 12.03
CA ARG A 353 -1.49 -23.11 13.48
C ARG A 353 -0.85 -21.99 14.31
N LEU A 354 0.24 -21.37 13.86
CA LEU A 354 0.82 -20.20 14.54
C LEU A 354 -0.11 -18.98 14.50
N CYS A 355 -0.84 -18.75 13.40
CA CYS A 355 -1.84 -17.69 13.33
C CYS A 355 -3.04 -17.96 14.26
N ILE A 356 -3.46 -19.23 14.39
CA ILE A 356 -4.50 -19.63 15.36
C ILE A 356 -3.98 -19.41 16.79
N ALA A 357 -2.77 -19.86 17.10
CA ALA A 357 -2.17 -19.64 18.42
C ALA A 357 -2.13 -18.14 18.75
N ARG A 358 -1.68 -17.30 17.81
CA ARG A 358 -1.66 -15.83 17.98
C ARG A 358 -3.03 -15.25 18.33
N ALA A 359 -4.10 -15.73 17.67
CA ALA A 359 -5.45 -15.28 17.96
C ALA A 359 -5.97 -15.73 19.33
N LEU A 360 -5.43 -16.82 19.86
CA LEU A 360 -5.82 -17.40 21.17
C LEU A 360 -5.06 -16.82 22.36
N VAL A 361 -3.88 -16.20 22.16
CA VAL A 361 -3.06 -15.65 23.25
C VAL A 361 -3.82 -14.59 24.07
N GLY A 362 -4.69 -13.79 23.42
CA GLY A 362 -5.49 -12.77 24.09
C GLY A 362 -6.76 -13.31 24.78
N GLU A 363 -6.96 -14.62 24.87
CA GLU A 363 -8.18 -15.23 25.41
C GLU A 363 -9.47 -14.57 24.87
N PRO A 364 -9.66 -14.53 23.54
CA PRO A 364 -10.72 -13.76 22.93
C PRO A 364 -12.11 -14.24 23.36
N GLN A 365 -13.04 -13.33 23.52
CA GLN A 365 -14.46 -13.63 23.76
C GLN A 365 -15.18 -14.04 22.47
N ILE A 366 -14.72 -13.57 21.33
CA ILE A 366 -15.19 -13.94 20.00
C ILE A 366 -13.99 -14.43 19.19
N LEU A 367 -14.09 -15.60 18.57
CA LEU A 367 -13.04 -16.19 17.73
C LEU A 367 -13.56 -16.34 16.29
N ILE A 368 -12.84 -15.77 15.33
CA ILE A 368 -13.17 -15.84 13.90
C ILE A 368 -12.08 -16.65 13.18
N LEU A 369 -12.48 -17.76 12.57
CA LEU A 369 -11.59 -18.68 11.84
C LEU A 369 -11.98 -18.67 10.36
N ASP A 370 -11.34 -17.78 9.54
CA ASP A 370 -11.64 -17.65 8.11
C ASP A 370 -10.85 -18.67 7.30
N ASP A 371 -11.53 -19.73 6.83
CA ASP A 371 -10.99 -20.86 6.05
C ASP A 371 -9.70 -21.47 6.65
N SER A 372 -9.58 -21.39 7.98
CA SER A 372 -8.37 -21.74 8.72
C SER A 372 -8.05 -23.24 8.70
N ALA A 373 -9.04 -24.08 8.39
CA ALA A 373 -8.89 -25.53 8.29
C ALA A 373 -8.37 -26.01 6.93
N SER A 374 -8.38 -25.16 5.89
CA SER A 374 -8.03 -25.55 4.51
C SER A 374 -6.59 -26.05 4.35
N ALA A 375 -5.67 -25.54 5.18
CA ALA A 375 -4.26 -25.94 5.19
C ALA A 375 -3.91 -27.03 6.20
N LEU A 376 -4.89 -27.53 6.98
CA LEU A 376 -4.72 -28.56 7.99
C LEU A 376 -5.16 -29.92 7.45
N ASP A 377 -4.52 -30.99 7.94
CA ASP A 377 -5.01 -32.35 7.77
C ASP A 377 -6.21 -32.61 8.69
N TYR A 378 -6.98 -33.66 8.37
CA TYR A 378 -8.22 -34.00 9.08
C TYR A 378 -8.02 -34.26 10.58
N ALA A 379 -6.92 -34.92 10.95
CA ALA A 379 -6.64 -35.30 12.36
C ALA A 379 -6.30 -34.04 13.18
N THR A 380 -5.47 -33.15 12.62
CA THR A 380 -5.11 -31.87 13.25
C THR A 380 -6.32 -30.93 13.37
N ASP A 381 -7.19 -30.88 12.35
CA ASP A 381 -8.42 -30.06 12.40
C ASP A 381 -9.40 -30.60 13.48
N ALA A 382 -9.59 -31.90 13.55
CA ALA A 382 -10.43 -32.50 14.59
C ALA A 382 -9.89 -32.26 16.01
N SER A 383 -8.56 -32.41 16.21
CA SER A 383 -7.91 -32.14 17.49
C SER A 383 -8.00 -30.66 17.88
N LEU A 384 -7.84 -29.73 16.92
CA LEU A 384 -8.01 -28.31 17.14
C LEU A 384 -9.44 -27.96 17.58
N ARG A 385 -10.45 -28.51 16.90
CA ARG A 385 -11.85 -28.28 17.28
C ARG A 385 -12.17 -28.82 18.67
N ALA A 386 -11.69 -30.00 19.00
CA ALA A 386 -11.84 -30.57 20.34
C ALA A 386 -11.17 -29.70 21.42
N ALA A 387 -9.95 -29.19 21.13
CA ALA A 387 -9.24 -28.29 22.05
C ALA A 387 -9.96 -26.94 22.23
N LEU A 388 -10.52 -26.38 21.15
CA LEU A 388 -11.32 -25.14 21.23
C LEU A 388 -12.61 -25.33 22.04
N ALA A 389 -13.31 -26.44 21.85
CA ALA A 389 -14.52 -26.76 22.60
C ALA A 389 -14.25 -26.99 24.11
N ALA A 390 -13.03 -27.41 24.47
CA ALA A 390 -12.59 -27.61 25.84
C ALA A 390 -12.09 -26.35 26.56
N LEU A 391 -12.02 -25.21 25.87
CA LEU A 391 -11.58 -23.95 26.48
C LEU A 391 -12.54 -23.53 27.62
N PRO A 392 -12.01 -23.14 28.80
CA PRO A 392 -12.84 -22.75 29.95
C PRO A 392 -13.78 -21.59 29.70
N HIS A 393 -13.33 -20.61 28.93
CA HIS A 393 -14.04 -19.37 28.62
C HIS A 393 -14.98 -19.45 27.40
N ARG A 394 -15.03 -20.60 26.70
CA ARG A 394 -15.89 -20.87 25.53
C ARG A 394 -16.17 -19.63 24.68
N PRO A 395 -15.25 -19.21 23.79
CA PRO A 395 -15.49 -18.05 22.94
C PRO A 395 -16.66 -18.30 21.99
N THR A 396 -17.43 -17.27 21.65
CA THR A 396 -18.37 -17.33 20.52
C THR A 396 -17.55 -17.50 19.25
N THR A 397 -17.64 -18.65 18.58
CA THR A 397 -16.71 -19.05 17.52
C THR A 397 -17.40 -19.04 16.17
N PHE A 398 -16.85 -18.28 15.22
CA PHE A 398 -17.25 -18.30 13.82
C PHE A 398 -16.26 -19.13 13.00
N ILE A 399 -16.73 -20.23 12.40
CA ILE A 399 -15.94 -21.10 11.54
C ILE A 399 -16.41 -20.91 10.09
N ILE A 400 -15.59 -20.26 9.29
CA ILE A 400 -15.87 -20.02 7.89
C ILE A 400 -15.16 -21.08 7.07
N SER A 401 -15.89 -21.79 6.23
CA SER A 401 -15.29 -22.80 5.37
C SER A 401 -16.12 -23.04 4.11
N GLN A 402 -15.46 -23.54 3.07
CA GLN A 402 -16.12 -24.14 1.92
C GLN A 402 -16.34 -25.66 2.11
N ARG A 403 -15.74 -26.26 3.16
CA ARG A 403 -15.85 -27.67 3.46
C ARG A 403 -16.96 -27.92 4.46
N ALA A 404 -17.94 -28.75 4.09
CA ALA A 404 -19.03 -29.17 4.99
C ALA A 404 -18.50 -29.85 6.26
N ALA A 405 -17.44 -30.68 6.14
CA ALA A 405 -16.78 -31.33 7.26
C ALA A 405 -16.31 -30.39 8.38
N SER A 406 -15.90 -29.16 8.03
CA SER A 406 -15.42 -28.16 9.00
C SER A 406 -16.54 -27.53 9.81
N VAL A 407 -17.76 -27.44 9.25
CA VAL A 407 -18.89 -26.72 9.87
C VAL A 407 -20.02 -27.63 10.35
N MET A 408 -20.08 -28.91 9.94
CA MET A 408 -21.18 -29.82 10.26
C MET A 408 -21.37 -30.06 11.76
N HIS A 409 -20.36 -29.83 12.59
CA HIS A 409 -20.42 -29.98 14.05
C HIS A 409 -20.70 -28.65 14.77
N ALA A 410 -20.92 -27.55 14.05
CA ALA A 410 -21.30 -26.26 14.64
C ALA A 410 -22.71 -26.33 15.22
N ASP A 411 -22.95 -25.58 16.30
CA ASP A 411 -24.27 -25.47 16.94
C ASP A 411 -25.31 -24.93 15.96
N ARG A 412 -24.86 -24.02 15.08
CA ARG A 412 -25.68 -23.42 14.03
C ARG A 412 -24.84 -23.16 12.78
N ILE A 413 -25.44 -23.35 11.61
CA ILE A 413 -24.80 -23.16 10.31
C ILE A 413 -25.58 -22.11 9.52
N LEU A 414 -24.87 -21.09 9.01
CA LEU A 414 -25.35 -20.11 8.06
C LEU A 414 -24.94 -20.54 6.65
N VAL A 415 -25.89 -20.66 5.75
CA VAL A 415 -25.64 -20.94 4.34
C VAL A 415 -25.80 -19.66 3.55
N LEU A 416 -24.71 -19.20 2.92
CA LEU A 416 -24.69 -17.98 2.12
C LEU A 416 -24.60 -18.29 0.64
N GLU A 417 -25.44 -17.63 -0.15
CA GLU A 417 -25.40 -17.63 -1.60
C GLU A 417 -25.60 -16.22 -2.14
N ASP A 418 -24.73 -15.78 -3.03
CA ASP A 418 -24.77 -14.46 -3.68
C ASP A 418 -25.07 -13.30 -2.70
N GLY A 419 -24.42 -13.30 -1.54
CA GLY A 419 -24.58 -12.28 -0.52
C GLY A 419 -25.88 -12.37 0.30
N THR A 420 -26.69 -13.42 0.13
CA THR A 420 -27.94 -13.64 0.90
C THR A 420 -27.86 -14.85 1.81
N LEU A 421 -28.59 -14.81 2.92
CA LEU A 421 -28.73 -15.94 3.85
C LEU A 421 -29.85 -16.86 3.35
N VAL A 422 -29.49 -18.00 2.78
CA VAL A 422 -30.44 -18.97 2.18
C VAL A 422 -30.78 -20.14 3.10
N GLY A 423 -30.03 -20.33 4.19
CA GLY A 423 -30.29 -21.37 5.18
C GLY A 423 -29.68 -21.04 6.54
N LEU A 424 -30.42 -21.35 7.60
CA LEU A 424 -30.00 -21.20 8.99
C LEU A 424 -30.53 -22.36 9.82
N GLY A 425 -29.66 -23.12 10.44
CA GLY A 425 -30.07 -24.26 11.29
C GLY A 425 -28.91 -25.19 11.64
N THR A 426 -29.20 -26.34 12.23
CA THR A 426 -28.23 -27.41 12.49
C THR A 426 -27.95 -28.18 11.19
N HIS A 427 -26.87 -28.96 11.18
CA HIS A 427 -26.52 -29.84 10.06
C HIS A 427 -27.71 -30.70 9.61
N ALA A 428 -28.37 -31.40 10.57
CA ALA A 428 -29.50 -32.28 10.27
C ALA A 428 -30.71 -31.54 9.71
N GLN A 429 -31.00 -30.34 10.21
CA GLN A 429 -32.07 -29.49 9.68
C GLN A 429 -31.79 -29.02 8.27
N LEU A 430 -30.58 -28.55 8.00
CA LEU A 430 -30.21 -28.01 6.70
C LEU A 430 -30.11 -29.08 5.62
N LEU A 431 -29.74 -30.29 5.93
CA LEU A 431 -29.82 -31.42 4.99
C LEU A 431 -31.24 -31.67 4.48
N GLN A 432 -32.25 -31.36 5.31
CA GLN A 432 -33.64 -31.57 4.94
C GLN A 432 -34.25 -30.32 4.28
N SER A 433 -33.94 -29.13 4.77
CA SER A 433 -34.61 -27.87 4.41
C SER A 433 -33.87 -26.98 3.40
N CYS A 434 -32.55 -27.14 3.25
CA CYS A 434 -31.74 -26.28 2.39
C CYS A 434 -31.13 -27.06 1.22
N PRO A 435 -31.64 -26.92 -0.03
CA PRO A 435 -31.12 -27.63 -1.18
C PRO A 435 -29.65 -27.32 -1.46
N ILE A 436 -29.23 -26.05 -1.27
CA ILE A 436 -27.85 -25.61 -1.50
C ILE A 436 -26.88 -26.26 -0.53
N TYR A 437 -27.25 -26.34 0.76
CA TYR A 437 -26.41 -27.03 1.75
C TYR A 437 -26.27 -28.51 1.44
N ARG A 438 -27.35 -29.15 1.00
CA ARG A 438 -27.34 -30.55 0.58
C ARG A 438 -26.46 -30.76 -0.65
N GLU A 439 -26.54 -29.89 -1.65
CA GLU A 439 -25.69 -29.96 -2.82
C GLU A 439 -24.20 -29.87 -2.47
N ILE A 440 -23.84 -28.90 -1.61
CA ILE A 440 -22.46 -28.75 -1.11
C ILE A 440 -22.02 -30.02 -0.38
N TYR A 441 -22.87 -30.56 0.49
CA TYR A 441 -22.57 -31.78 1.25
C TYR A 441 -22.42 -33.00 0.33
N ASP A 442 -23.36 -33.25 -0.55
CA ASP A 442 -23.36 -34.40 -1.49
C ASP A 442 -22.18 -34.35 -2.46
N SER A 443 -21.74 -33.14 -2.85
CA SER A 443 -20.56 -32.96 -3.71
C SER A 443 -19.25 -33.35 -3.03
N GLN A 444 -19.19 -33.28 -1.69
CA GLN A 444 -17.97 -33.54 -0.92
C GLN A 444 -17.91 -34.98 -0.34
N PHE A 445 -19.04 -35.59 -0.01
CA PHE A 445 -19.10 -36.92 0.63
C PHE A 445 -19.57 -38.06 -0.29
N GLY A 446 -19.99 -37.73 -1.52
CA GLY A 446 -20.52 -38.74 -2.44
C GLY A 446 -21.90 -39.29 -2.06
N LYS A 447 -22.69 -39.75 -3.05
CA LYS A 447 -24.06 -40.21 -2.79
C LYS A 447 -24.20 -41.51 -2.02
N GLU A 448 -23.12 -42.30 -1.85
CA GLU A 448 -23.16 -43.61 -1.16
C GLU A 448 -22.95 -43.48 0.35
N GLU A 449 -22.11 -42.56 0.84
CA GLU A 449 -21.92 -42.35 2.30
C GLU A 449 -23.11 -41.64 2.96
N VAL A 450 -23.86 -40.84 2.20
CA VAL A 450 -25.06 -40.16 2.69
C VAL A 450 -26.16 -41.13 3.14
N ARG A 451 -26.25 -42.33 2.53
CA ARG A 451 -27.26 -43.38 2.91
C ARG A 451 -26.90 -44.14 4.18
N ALA A 452 -25.65 -44.09 4.62
CA ALA A 452 -25.19 -44.83 5.81
C ALA A 452 -25.32 -44.01 7.12
N ASN A 453 -25.46 -42.65 7.01
CA ASN A 453 -25.50 -41.73 8.15
C ASN A 453 -26.86 -41.04 8.37
N VAL A 454 -27.91 -41.45 7.68
CA VAL A 454 -29.31 -41.08 7.89
C VAL A 454 -30.04 -42.34 8.41
#